data_82dbe1edea07bccbb63a8e69882f938d
#
_entry.id   82dbe1edea07bccbb63a8e69882f938d
#
_cell.length_a   1.000
_cell.length_b   1.000
_cell.length_c   1.000
_cell.angle_alpha   90.00
_cell.angle_beta   90.00
_cell.angle_gamma   90.00
#
_symmetry.space_group_name_H-M   'P 1'
#
loop_
_entity.id
_entity.type
_entity.pdbx_description
1 polymer ?
#
loop_
_entity_poly.entity_id
_entity_poly.type
_entity_poly.pdbx_seq_one_letter_code
_entity_poly.pdbx_strand_id
1 'polypeptide(L)'
;MTADGVAVATYEFGDPDASTVVLVHGFASSALGNWNLTGWVRDLVGAGRHVIAIDQRGHGASDKSHDPASYAIQTLADDVLTVLDTFLLDEVQYVGYSLGARVGWKAAREYPERISKAVLGGIPDGDPLTRFELEQARRFIDGGGPPDDGLTATYLTMAAGIPNNDLSALISLVEGMRNGEQPTVANAPRQPLLFATGSDDRIIERSRALCAASPHGTFFEIPGRNHFNAPVSREFRAAALAFLAGVPVKASGADSSPE
;
A
#
# COMPACT_ATOMS: atom_id res chain seq x y z
N MET A 1 -9.77 -9.71 15.28
CA MET A 1 -8.48 -10.18 15.85
C MET A 1 -7.89 -11.20 14.91
N THR A 2 -6.62 -11.08 14.61
CA THR A 2 -5.85 -12.02 13.79
C THR A 2 -5.58 -13.33 14.50
N ALA A 3 -5.05 -14.33 13.79
CA ALA A 3 -4.76 -15.66 14.35
C ALA A 3 -3.72 -15.63 15.48
N ASP A 4 -2.80 -14.65 15.46
CA ASP A 4 -1.80 -14.41 16.51
C ASP A 4 -2.27 -13.44 17.60
N GLY A 5 -3.57 -13.08 17.62
CA GLY A 5 -4.20 -12.27 18.65
C GLY A 5 -3.99 -10.76 18.51
N VAL A 6 -3.44 -10.27 17.38
CA VAL A 6 -3.27 -8.84 17.12
C VAL A 6 -4.61 -8.22 16.72
N ALA A 7 -4.97 -7.07 17.33
CA ALA A 7 -6.12 -6.30 16.90
C ALA A 7 -5.75 -5.42 15.68
N VAL A 8 -6.44 -5.65 14.57
CA VAL A 8 -6.33 -4.85 13.34
C VAL A 8 -7.57 -3.97 13.21
N ALA A 9 -7.37 -2.64 13.21
CA ALA A 9 -8.46 -1.68 13.09
C ALA A 9 -8.91 -1.53 11.64
N THR A 10 -10.22 -1.48 11.44
CA THR A 10 -10.86 -1.33 10.13
C THR A 10 -11.90 -0.22 10.17
N TYR A 11 -12.09 0.43 9.02
CA TYR A 11 -13.08 1.48 8.82
C TYR A 11 -13.92 1.13 7.61
N GLU A 12 -15.23 1.07 7.80
CA GLU A 12 -16.21 0.67 6.80
C GLU A 12 -16.99 1.88 6.28
N PHE A 13 -17.20 1.96 4.96
CA PHE A 13 -17.91 3.04 4.30
C PHE A 13 -18.71 2.52 3.11
N GLY A 14 -19.83 3.19 2.81
CA GLY A 14 -20.69 2.86 1.68
C GLY A 14 -21.72 1.78 2.01
N ASP A 15 -22.32 1.22 0.96
CA ASP A 15 -23.35 0.18 1.07
C ASP A 15 -22.67 -1.20 1.19
N PRO A 16 -22.88 -1.95 2.28
CA PRO A 16 -22.27 -3.27 2.48
C PRO A 16 -22.71 -4.32 1.43
N ASP A 17 -23.85 -4.11 0.76
CA ASP A 17 -24.31 -5.01 -0.31
C ASP A 17 -23.64 -4.72 -1.67
N ALA A 18 -22.86 -3.63 -1.79
CA ALA A 18 -22.14 -3.29 -2.99
C ALA A 18 -20.80 -4.05 -3.11
N SER A 19 -20.22 -4.06 -4.33
CA SER A 19 -18.90 -4.65 -4.55
C SER A 19 -17.83 -3.98 -3.68
N THR A 20 -17.09 -4.78 -2.90
CA THR A 20 -16.13 -4.30 -1.91
C THR A 20 -14.76 -3.96 -2.51
N VAL A 21 -14.20 -2.83 -2.06
CA VAL A 21 -12.81 -2.43 -2.28
C VAL A 21 -12.10 -2.34 -0.92
N VAL A 22 -11.03 -3.11 -0.76
CA VAL A 22 -10.16 -3.03 0.42
C VAL A 22 -9.02 -2.06 0.16
N LEU A 23 -8.78 -1.15 1.11
CA LEU A 23 -7.75 -0.11 1.03
C LEU A 23 -6.66 -0.34 2.08
N VAL A 24 -5.40 -0.47 1.64
CA VAL A 24 -4.24 -0.70 2.52
C VAL A 24 -3.17 0.37 2.29
N HIS A 25 -2.87 1.14 3.32
CA HIS A 25 -2.02 2.33 3.27
C HIS A 25 -0.51 2.03 3.21
N GLY A 26 0.31 3.05 2.99
CA GLY A 26 1.76 2.97 3.00
C GLY A 26 2.38 3.01 4.39
N PHE A 27 3.71 2.75 4.46
CA PHE A 27 4.49 2.81 5.70
C PHE A 27 4.32 4.15 6.43
N ALA A 28 4.22 4.07 7.76
CA ALA A 28 4.04 5.20 8.68
C ALA A 28 2.78 6.05 8.46
N SER A 29 1.81 5.60 7.65
CA SER A 29 0.53 6.25 7.42
C SER A 29 -0.60 5.58 8.23
N SER A 30 -1.85 5.87 7.88
CA SER A 30 -3.05 5.21 8.43
C SER A 30 -4.14 5.14 7.38
N ALA A 31 -5.16 4.32 7.61
CA ALA A 31 -6.33 4.22 6.75
C ALA A 31 -7.01 5.57 6.52
N LEU A 32 -7.26 6.31 7.60
CA LEU A 32 -7.90 7.62 7.50
C LEU A 32 -7.00 8.65 6.83
N GLY A 33 -5.70 8.68 7.17
CA GLY A 33 -4.73 9.62 6.59
C GLY A 33 -4.49 9.41 5.10
N ASN A 34 -4.29 8.16 4.71
CA ASN A 34 -3.97 7.83 3.31
C ASN A 34 -5.20 7.83 2.39
N TRP A 35 -6.38 7.44 2.89
CA TRP A 35 -7.54 7.15 2.04
C TRP A 35 -8.72 8.09 2.24
N ASN A 36 -9.09 8.39 3.50
CA ASN A 36 -10.24 9.24 3.76
C ASN A 36 -9.94 10.73 3.50
N LEU A 37 -8.86 11.24 4.11
CA LEU A 37 -8.48 12.65 3.97
C LEU A 37 -8.04 13.04 2.55
N THR A 38 -7.58 12.08 1.77
CA THR A 38 -7.15 12.30 0.38
C THR A 38 -8.28 12.17 -0.64
N GLY A 39 -9.48 11.79 -0.18
CA GLY A 39 -10.69 11.71 -1.00
C GLY A 39 -10.94 10.37 -1.70
N TRP A 40 -10.13 9.33 -1.44
CA TRP A 40 -10.35 8.00 -2.02
C TRP A 40 -11.66 7.38 -1.58
N VAL A 41 -11.94 7.40 -0.26
CA VAL A 41 -13.19 6.87 0.29
C VAL A 41 -14.39 7.55 -0.35
N ARG A 42 -14.40 8.89 -0.39
CA ARG A 42 -15.49 9.66 -1.01
C ARG A 42 -15.70 9.27 -2.48
N ASP A 43 -14.62 9.16 -3.25
CA ASP A 43 -14.68 8.91 -4.69
C ASP A 43 -15.13 7.46 -4.98
N LEU A 44 -14.69 6.47 -4.17
CA LEU A 44 -15.12 5.08 -4.27
C LEU A 44 -16.58 4.87 -3.84
N VAL A 45 -16.98 5.43 -2.70
CA VAL A 45 -18.38 5.39 -2.25
C VAL A 45 -19.30 6.11 -3.24
N GLY A 46 -18.86 7.25 -3.77
CA GLY A 46 -19.58 7.97 -4.84
C GLY A 46 -19.73 7.17 -6.14
N ALA A 47 -18.82 6.20 -6.39
CA ALA A 47 -18.91 5.25 -7.49
C ALA A 47 -19.70 3.97 -7.14
N GLY A 48 -20.44 3.95 -6.02
CA GLY A 48 -21.27 2.83 -5.59
C GLY A 48 -20.46 1.63 -5.06
N ARG A 49 -19.30 1.88 -4.44
CA ARG A 49 -18.49 0.81 -3.84
C ARG A 49 -18.69 0.75 -2.33
N HIS A 50 -18.71 -0.47 -1.81
CA HIS A 50 -18.43 -0.72 -0.40
C HIS A 50 -16.92 -0.61 -0.18
N VAL A 51 -16.46 0.04 0.88
CA VAL A 51 -15.05 0.31 1.14
C VAL A 51 -14.68 -0.14 2.54
N ILE A 52 -13.64 -0.96 2.65
CA ILE A 52 -13.01 -1.31 3.92
C ILE A 52 -11.57 -0.81 3.89
N ALA A 53 -11.25 0.17 4.75
CA ALA A 53 -9.91 0.68 4.91
C ALA A 53 -9.27 0.10 6.17
N ILE A 54 -8.03 -0.42 6.05
CA ILE A 54 -7.34 -1.15 7.12
C ILE A 54 -6.18 -0.30 7.63
N ASP A 55 -6.10 -0.11 8.96
CA ASP A 55 -4.84 0.25 9.60
C ASP A 55 -4.01 -1.02 9.73
N GLN A 56 -2.90 -1.12 9.01
CA GLN A 56 -2.01 -2.28 9.11
C GLN A 56 -1.47 -2.41 10.55
N ARG A 57 -1.17 -3.64 11.01
CA ARG A 57 -0.47 -3.82 12.30
C ARG A 57 0.74 -2.89 12.38
N GLY A 58 1.02 -2.35 13.56
CA GLY A 58 2.06 -1.34 13.76
C GLY A 58 1.65 0.10 13.44
N HIS A 59 0.44 0.33 12.89
CA HIS A 59 -0.01 1.65 12.43
C HIS A 59 -1.37 2.04 13.01
N GLY A 60 -1.71 3.32 12.92
CA GLY A 60 -3.02 3.87 13.21
C GLY A 60 -3.58 3.43 14.54
N ALA A 61 -4.79 2.85 14.57
CA ALA A 61 -5.45 2.32 15.74
C ALA A 61 -5.23 0.81 15.96
N SER A 62 -4.47 0.14 15.07
CA SER A 62 -4.08 -1.25 15.23
C SER A 62 -3.00 -1.44 16.30
N ASP A 63 -2.88 -2.66 16.82
CA ASP A 63 -1.84 -3.03 17.77
C ASP A 63 -0.44 -2.82 17.20
N LYS A 64 0.50 -2.43 18.07
CA LYS A 64 1.86 -2.00 17.74
C LYS A 64 2.87 -2.85 18.48
N SER A 65 3.20 -4.03 17.94
CA SER A 65 4.24 -4.90 18.49
C SER A 65 5.63 -4.27 18.31
N HIS A 66 6.49 -4.40 19.30
CA HIS A 66 7.91 -4.06 19.19
C HIS A 66 8.77 -5.29 18.81
N ASP A 67 8.14 -6.45 18.61
CA ASP A 67 8.82 -7.66 18.15
C ASP A 67 8.84 -7.71 16.61
N PRO A 68 10.02 -7.70 15.95
CA PRO A 68 10.13 -7.81 14.51
C PRO A 68 9.47 -9.06 13.93
N ALA A 69 9.41 -10.17 14.68
CA ALA A 69 8.78 -11.41 14.23
C ALA A 69 7.28 -11.24 13.92
N SER A 70 6.63 -10.20 14.46
CA SER A 70 5.23 -9.88 14.19
C SER A 70 4.98 -9.29 12.79
N TYR A 71 6.01 -9.00 11.99
CA TYR A 71 5.90 -8.16 10.78
C TYR A 71 6.39 -8.81 9.49
N ALA A 72 6.38 -10.13 9.40
CA ALA A 72 6.66 -10.79 8.12
C ALA A 72 5.63 -10.36 7.06
N ILE A 73 6.06 -10.20 5.81
CA ILE A 73 5.15 -9.78 4.71
C ILE A 73 3.97 -10.78 4.55
N GLN A 74 4.20 -12.06 4.83
CA GLN A 74 3.14 -13.08 4.87
C GLN A 74 2.10 -12.74 5.95
N THR A 75 2.54 -12.41 7.15
CA THR A 75 1.66 -12.05 8.27
C THR A 75 0.80 -10.82 7.94
N LEU A 76 1.38 -9.81 7.26
CA LEU A 76 0.62 -8.65 6.81
C LEU A 76 -0.43 -9.00 5.73
N ALA A 77 -0.13 -9.98 4.87
CA ALA A 77 -1.10 -10.49 3.88
C ALA A 77 -2.21 -11.32 4.56
N ASP A 78 -1.86 -12.11 5.58
CA ASP A 78 -2.81 -12.90 6.37
C ASP A 78 -3.76 -12.00 7.19
N ASP A 79 -3.31 -10.82 7.61
CA ASP A 79 -4.18 -9.82 8.23
C ASP A 79 -5.28 -9.34 7.28
N VAL A 80 -4.94 -9.12 6.01
CA VAL A 80 -5.94 -8.77 4.99
C VAL A 80 -6.96 -9.91 4.86
N LEU A 81 -6.51 -11.16 4.76
CA LEU A 81 -7.41 -12.31 4.68
C LEU A 81 -8.33 -12.40 5.91
N THR A 82 -7.77 -12.21 7.12
CA THR A 82 -8.55 -12.18 8.37
C THR A 82 -9.65 -11.09 8.36
N VAL A 83 -9.35 -9.93 7.78
CA VAL A 83 -10.35 -8.86 7.60
C VAL A 83 -11.44 -9.33 6.63
N LEU A 84 -11.09 -9.92 5.47
CA LEU A 84 -12.08 -10.45 4.53
C LEU A 84 -13.00 -11.48 5.19
N ASP A 85 -12.44 -12.41 5.96
CA ASP A 85 -13.20 -13.43 6.68
C ASP A 85 -14.12 -12.82 7.76
N THR A 86 -13.63 -11.78 8.47
CA THR A 86 -14.42 -11.09 9.50
C THR A 86 -15.65 -10.40 8.93
N PHE A 87 -15.53 -9.85 7.71
CA PHE A 87 -16.64 -9.21 6.99
C PHE A 87 -17.42 -10.17 6.08
N LEU A 88 -17.11 -11.48 6.13
CA LEU A 88 -17.75 -12.52 5.32
C LEU A 88 -17.68 -12.24 3.80
N LEU A 89 -16.57 -11.70 3.34
CA LEU A 89 -16.34 -11.35 1.94
C LEU A 89 -15.61 -12.48 1.23
N ASP A 90 -16.23 -13.07 0.24
CA ASP A 90 -15.63 -14.14 -0.57
C ASP A 90 -14.54 -13.60 -1.49
N GLU A 91 -14.81 -12.50 -2.19
CA GLU A 91 -13.91 -11.86 -3.14
C GLU A 91 -14.00 -10.32 -3.03
N VAL A 92 -12.85 -9.64 -3.18
CA VAL A 92 -12.78 -8.19 -3.17
C VAL A 92 -11.90 -7.64 -4.29
N GLN A 93 -12.02 -6.35 -4.55
CA GLN A 93 -11.03 -5.57 -5.27
C GLN A 93 -10.08 -4.92 -4.24
N TYR A 94 -8.81 -4.74 -4.61
CA TYR A 94 -7.78 -4.25 -3.70
C TYR A 94 -7.15 -2.95 -4.20
N VAL A 95 -6.89 -2.01 -3.30
CA VAL A 95 -6.07 -0.82 -3.57
C VAL A 95 -5.03 -0.68 -2.46
N GLY A 96 -3.77 -0.74 -2.83
CA GLY A 96 -2.66 -0.54 -1.90
C GLY A 96 -1.68 0.52 -2.37
N TYR A 97 -1.03 1.19 -1.42
CA TYR A 97 0.03 2.14 -1.73
C TYR A 97 1.34 1.80 -1.00
N SER A 98 2.47 1.82 -1.71
CA SER A 98 3.81 1.58 -1.14
C SER A 98 3.88 0.26 -0.37
N LEU A 99 4.01 0.27 0.96
CA LEU A 99 3.92 -0.93 1.79
C LEU A 99 2.62 -1.70 1.54
N GLY A 100 1.47 -1.01 1.51
CA GLY A 100 0.19 -1.64 1.21
C GLY A 100 0.12 -2.25 -0.19
N ALA A 101 0.83 -1.70 -1.16
CA ALA A 101 0.94 -2.32 -2.49
C ALA A 101 1.79 -3.61 -2.45
N ARG A 102 2.84 -3.67 -1.63
CA ARG A 102 3.62 -4.91 -1.41
C ARG A 102 2.79 -5.99 -0.71
N VAL A 103 1.99 -5.60 0.29
CA VAL A 103 1.03 -6.50 0.94
C VAL A 103 0.00 -7.01 -0.07
N GLY A 104 -0.54 -6.12 -0.92
CA GLY A 104 -1.48 -6.49 -1.98
C GLY A 104 -0.88 -7.42 -3.04
N TRP A 105 0.39 -7.22 -3.42
CA TRP A 105 1.11 -8.15 -4.28
C TRP A 105 1.18 -9.55 -3.67
N LYS A 106 1.57 -9.62 -2.40
CA LYS A 106 1.66 -10.90 -1.67
C LYS A 106 0.28 -11.54 -1.51
N ALA A 107 -0.73 -10.78 -1.08
CA ALA A 107 -2.08 -11.27 -0.90
C ALA A 107 -2.72 -11.76 -2.22
N ALA A 108 -2.58 -11.00 -3.32
CA ALA A 108 -3.10 -11.39 -4.63
C ALA A 108 -2.45 -12.68 -5.17
N ARG A 109 -1.20 -12.92 -4.81
CA ARG A 109 -0.49 -14.14 -5.20
C ARG A 109 -0.90 -15.34 -4.36
N GLU A 110 -0.96 -15.20 -3.04
CA GLU A 110 -1.27 -16.31 -2.11
C GLU A 110 -2.76 -16.65 -2.08
N TYR A 111 -3.63 -15.66 -2.29
CA TYR A 111 -5.09 -15.78 -2.21
C TYR A 111 -5.76 -15.30 -3.51
N PRO A 112 -5.43 -15.92 -4.66
CA PRO A 112 -5.90 -15.45 -5.97
C PRO A 112 -7.42 -15.47 -6.13
N GLU A 113 -8.12 -16.32 -5.39
CA GLU A 113 -9.58 -16.42 -5.38
C GLU A 113 -10.25 -15.34 -4.51
N ARG A 114 -9.48 -14.69 -3.62
CA ARG A 114 -10.01 -13.66 -2.69
C ARG A 114 -9.83 -12.24 -3.23
N ILE A 115 -8.92 -12.05 -4.20
CA ILE A 115 -8.61 -10.73 -4.79
C ILE A 115 -8.75 -10.81 -6.30
N SER A 116 -9.84 -10.27 -6.84
CA SER A 116 -10.17 -10.34 -8.27
C SER A 116 -9.30 -9.42 -9.13
N LYS A 117 -8.90 -8.26 -8.61
CA LYS A 117 -7.97 -7.31 -9.23
C LYS A 117 -7.36 -6.39 -8.19
N ALA A 118 -6.18 -5.83 -8.49
CA ALA A 118 -5.51 -4.94 -7.56
C ALA A 118 -4.94 -3.68 -8.22
N VAL A 119 -5.06 -2.55 -7.53
CA VAL A 119 -4.35 -1.31 -7.80
C VAL A 119 -3.16 -1.22 -6.87
N LEU A 120 -1.96 -1.22 -7.43
CA LEU A 120 -0.69 -1.26 -6.71
C LEU A 120 0.08 0.04 -6.96
N GLY A 121 -0.15 1.03 -6.10
CA GLY A 121 0.49 2.33 -6.20
C GLY A 121 1.87 2.37 -5.56
N GLY A 122 2.87 2.92 -6.24
CA GLY A 122 4.21 3.13 -5.69
C GLY A 122 4.94 1.84 -5.28
N ILE A 123 4.81 0.77 -6.07
CA ILE A 123 5.47 -0.53 -5.81
C ILE A 123 6.66 -0.72 -6.74
N PRO A 124 7.90 -0.91 -6.23
CA PRO A 124 9.06 -1.26 -7.03
C PRO A 124 9.28 -2.77 -7.06
N ASP A 125 10.05 -3.23 -8.03
CA ASP A 125 10.76 -4.50 -7.96
C ASP A 125 11.72 -4.50 -6.75
N GLY A 126 11.63 -5.50 -5.85
CA GLY A 126 12.41 -5.62 -4.63
C GLY A 126 11.94 -4.73 -3.47
N ASP A 127 12.79 -4.57 -2.45
CA ASP A 127 12.50 -3.84 -1.22
C ASP A 127 13.33 -2.57 -1.08
N PRO A 128 12.73 -1.37 -1.18
CA PRO A 128 13.45 -0.12 -0.93
C PRO A 128 13.84 0.08 0.54
N LEU A 129 13.13 -0.56 1.48
CA LEU A 129 13.40 -0.43 2.92
C LEU A 129 14.60 -1.25 3.40
N THR A 130 15.22 -2.09 2.55
CA THR A 130 16.50 -2.73 2.86
C THR A 130 17.63 -1.71 3.11
N ARG A 131 17.49 -0.50 2.55
CA ARG A 131 18.42 0.62 2.73
C ARG A 131 18.17 1.45 4.00
N PHE A 132 17.12 1.14 4.74
CA PHE A 132 16.83 1.82 6.01
C PHE A 132 17.83 1.36 7.08
N GLU A 133 18.53 2.30 7.72
CA GLU A 133 19.59 2.04 8.68
C GLU A 133 19.02 1.84 10.09
N LEU A 134 18.75 0.58 10.47
CA LEU A 134 18.06 0.22 11.72
C LEU A 134 18.79 0.72 12.96
N GLU A 135 20.14 0.63 13.01
CA GLU A 135 20.90 1.09 14.16
C GLU A 135 20.81 2.61 14.33
N GLN A 136 20.84 3.36 13.22
CA GLN A 136 20.67 4.81 13.26
C GLN A 136 19.26 5.18 13.71
N ALA A 137 18.25 4.43 13.24
CA ALA A 137 16.85 4.64 13.63
C ALA A 137 16.65 4.37 15.14
N ARG A 138 17.20 3.30 15.67
CA ARG A 138 17.12 2.98 17.10
C ARG A 138 17.80 4.04 17.95
N ARG A 139 19.03 4.45 17.58
CA ARG A 139 19.71 5.55 18.27
C ARG A 139 18.89 6.83 18.31
N PHE A 140 18.20 7.16 17.22
CA PHE A 140 17.35 8.35 17.16
C PHE A 140 16.21 8.30 18.19
N ILE A 141 15.49 7.18 18.30
CA ILE A 141 14.38 7.03 19.28
C ILE A 141 14.87 6.97 20.73
N ASP A 142 16.11 6.55 20.97
CA ASP A 142 16.75 6.53 22.29
C ASP A 142 17.34 7.91 22.70
N GLY A 143 17.00 8.97 21.96
CA GLY A 143 17.45 10.34 22.24
C GLY A 143 18.78 10.72 21.62
N GLY A 144 19.30 9.92 20.69
CA GLY A 144 20.45 10.26 19.86
C GLY A 144 20.14 11.32 18.79
N GLY A 145 21.16 11.78 18.10
CA GLY A 145 21.02 12.73 17.01
C GLY A 145 20.27 12.15 15.80
N PRO A 146 19.87 13.00 14.83
CA PRO A 146 19.22 12.54 13.60
C PRO A 146 20.12 11.56 12.84
N PRO A 147 19.52 10.60 12.09
CA PRO A 147 20.29 9.69 11.26
C PRO A 147 21.10 10.42 10.18
N ASP A 148 22.31 9.93 9.90
CA ASP A 148 23.16 10.42 8.81
C ASP A 148 22.64 9.96 7.43
N ASP A 149 21.99 8.77 7.39
CA ASP A 149 21.37 8.26 6.16
C ASP A 149 20.11 9.05 5.81
N GLY A 150 20.11 9.65 4.63
CA GLY A 150 19.04 10.54 4.19
C GLY A 150 17.68 9.85 4.00
N LEU A 151 17.64 8.55 3.63
CA LEU A 151 16.39 7.80 3.51
C LEU A 151 15.82 7.53 4.90
N THR A 152 16.63 7.05 5.81
CA THR A 152 16.25 6.77 7.21
C THR A 152 15.76 8.04 7.91
N ALA A 153 16.50 9.15 7.76
CA ALA A 153 16.12 10.45 8.32
C ALA A 153 14.75 10.93 7.76
N THR A 154 14.53 10.81 6.45
CA THR A 154 13.27 11.20 5.80
C THR A 154 12.09 10.41 6.35
N TYR A 155 12.20 9.09 6.42
CA TYR A 155 11.12 8.23 6.92
C TYR A 155 10.83 8.45 8.41
N LEU A 156 11.86 8.60 9.25
CA LEU A 156 11.67 8.86 10.68
C LEU A 156 11.06 10.23 10.94
N THR A 157 11.51 11.26 10.22
CA THR A 157 10.93 12.61 10.33
C THR A 157 9.45 12.60 9.93
N MET A 158 9.11 11.96 8.82
CA MET A 158 7.73 11.80 8.39
C MET A 158 6.91 11.03 9.43
N ALA A 159 7.42 9.90 9.91
CA ALA A 159 6.73 9.06 10.88
C ALA A 159 6.50 9.77 12.23
N ALA A 160 7.50 10.51 12.71
CA ALA A 160 7.41 11.30 13.95
C ALA A 160 6.41 12.46 13.84
N GLY A 161 6.20 12.99 12.63
CA GLY A 161 5.23 14.06 12.37
C GLY A 161 3.77 13.59 12.32
N ILE A 162 3.51 12.28 12.30
CA ILE A 162 2.15 11.72 12.23
C ILE A 162 1.69 11.33 13.64
N PRO A 163 0.59 11.92 14.15
CA PRO A 163 0.09 11.60 15.48
C PRO A 163 -0.19 10.10 15.66
N ASN A 164 0.07 9.58 16.86
CA ASN A 164 -0.16 8.19 17.27
C ASN A 164 0.75 7.15 16.59
N ASN A 165 1.73 7.55 15.79
CA ASN A 165 2.75 6.61 15.33
C ASN A 165 3.65 6.20 16.51
N ASP A 166 3.93 4.90 16.58
CA ASP A 166 4.93 4.30 17.46
C ASP A 166 6.18 4.00 16.65
N LEU A 167 7.22 4.80 16.82
CA LEU A 167 8.46 4.67 16.03
C LEU A 167 9.16 3.34 16.31
N SER A 168 9.07 2.79 17.52
CA SER A 168 9.66 1.48 17.85
C SER A 168 8.96 0.36 17.08
N ALA A 169 7.64 0.38 17.01
CA ALA A 169 6.86 -0.57 16.22
C ALA A 169 7.18 -0.45 14.71
N LEU A 170 7.31 0.78 14.19
CA LEU A 170 7.64 1.01 12.78
C LEU A 170 9.06 0.54 12.43
N ILE A 171 10.05 0.71 13.32
CA ILE A 171 11.40 0.18 13.13
C ILE A 171 11.38 -1.35 13.17
N SER A 172 10.64 -1.95 14.10
CA SER A 172 10.45 -3.41 14.18
C SER A 172 9.78 -3.97 12.92
N LEU A 173 8.82 -3.23 12.33
CA LEU A 173 8.20 -3.61 11.06
C LEU A 173 9.23 -3.63 9.92
N VAL A 174 10.06 -2.59 9.78
CA VAL A 174 11.11 -2.57 8.76
C VAL A 174 12.07 -3.76 8.93
N GLU A 175 12.44 -4.08 10.17
CA GLU A 175 13.31 -5.22 10.48
C GLU A 175 12.65 -6.55 10.16
N GLY A 176 11.39 -6.76 10.59
CA GLY A 176 10.65 -8.01 10.37
C GLY A 176 10.36 -8.32 8.91
N MET A 177 10.28 -7.28 8.07
CA MET A 177 10.11 -7.45 6.62
C MET A 177 11.41 -7.78 5.89
N ARG A 178 12.57 -7.58 6.50
CA ARG A 178 13.87 -7.90 5.89
C ARG A 178 13.97 -9.38 5.60
N ASN A 179 14.58 -9.70 4.46
CA ASN A 179 14.76 -11.07 3.98
C ASN A 179 13.46 -11.83 3.69
N GLY A 180 12.29 -11.17 3.81
CA GLY A 180 11.02 -11.70 3.34
C GLY A 180 10.94 -11.72 1.81
N GLU A 181 9.93 -12.41 1.28
CA GLU A 181 9.66 -12.44 -0.15
C GLU A 181 9.35 -11.05 -0.68
N GLN A 182 10.03 -10.68 -1.76
CA GLN A 182 9.89 -9.38 -2.39
C GLN A 182 9.10 -9.49 -3.70
N PRO A 183 8.39 -8.42 -4.12
CA PRO A 183 7.85 -8.34 -5.47
C PRO A 183 8.98 -8.48 -6.50
N THR A 184 8.85 -9.44 -7.41
CA THR A 184 9.80 -9.68 -8.49
C THR A 184 9.06 -10.08 -9.76
N VAL A 185 9.73 -9.94 -10.89
CA VAL A 185 9.20 -10.40 -12.18
C VAL A 185 8.88 -11.90 -12.21
N ALA A 186 9.54 -12.69 -11.35
CA ALA A 186 9.35 -14.15 -11.30
C ALA A 186 8.14 -14.59 -10.47
N ASN A 187 7.59 -13.72 -9.62
CA ASN A 187 6.48 -14.05 -8.72
C ASN A 187 5.23 -13.17 -8.91
N ALA A 188 5.01 -12.68 -10.14
CA ALA A 188 3.89 -11.81 -10.45
C ALA A 188 2.52 -12.50 -10.26
N PRO A 189 1.56 -11.85 -9.58
CA PRO A 189 0.18 -12.31 -9.52
C PRO A 189 -0.45 -12.38 -10.91
N ARG A 190 -1.45 -13.24 -11.06
CA ARG A 190 -2.11 -13.50 -12.35
C ARG A 190 -3.36 -12.65 -12.60
N GLN A 191 -3.88 -12.01 -11.57
CA GLN A 191 -5.05 -11.15 -11.67
C GLN A 191 -4.73 -9.88 -12.49
N PRO A 192 -5.75 -9.17 -12.99
CA PRO A 192 -5.56 -7.83 -13.54
C PRO A 192 -4.95 -6.89 -12.49
N LEU A 193 -3.84 -6.24 -12.83
CA LEU A 193 -3.11 -5.33 -11.96
C LEU A 193 -2.97 -3.95 -12.60
N LEU A 194 -3.29 -2.89 -11.85
CA LEU A 194 -2.92 -1.53 -12.20
C LEU A 194 -1.72 -1.09 -11.37
N PHE A 195 -0.60 -0.85 -12.03
CA PHE A 195 0.57 -0.21 -11.43
C PHE A 195 0.46 1.29 -11.63
N ALA A 196 0.53 2.07 -10.55
CA ALA A 196 0.47 3.52 -10.62
C ALA A 196 1.64 4.14 -9.84
N THR A 197 2.52 4.86 -10.55
CA THR A 197 3.73 5.44 -9.93
C THR A 197 3.94 6.85 -10.45
N GLY A 198 4.35 7.75 -9.56
CA GLY A 198 4.59 9.15 -9.91
C GLY A 198 5.72 9.33 -10.92
N SER A 199 5.59 10.30 -11.84
CA SER A 199 6.64 10.63 -12.82
C SER A 199 7.95 11.05 -12.15
N ASP A 200 7.87 11.64 -10.96
CA ASP A 200 9.02 12.13 -10.19
C ASP A 200 9.44 11.13 -9.08
N ASP A 201 8.87 9.93 -9.08
CA ASP A 201 9.23 8.88 -8.14
C ASP A 201 10.45 8.09 -8.65
N ARG A 202 11.50 8.00 -7.83
CA ARG A 202 12.75 7.31 -8.18
C ARG A 202 12.58 5.81 -8.47
N ILE A 203 11.43 5.23 -8.08
CA ILE A 203 11.16 3.80 -8.31
C ILE A 203 10.39 3.53 -9.61
N ILE A 204 10.06 4.54 -10.41
CA ILE A 204 9.15 4.41 -11.55
C ILE A 204 9.59 3.33 -12.54
N GLU A 205 10.87 3.26 -12.88
CA GLU A 205 11.37 2.26 -13.82
C GLU A 205 11.29 0.83 -13.27
N ARG A 206 11.48 0.67 -11.94
CA ARG A 206 11.32 -0.62 -11.27
C ARG A 206 9.85 -1.04 -11.20
N SER A 207 8.93 -0.09 -11.05
CA SER A 207 7.48 -0.34 -11.16
C SER A 207 7.06 -0.74 -12.58
N ARG A 208 7.65 -0.09 -13.61
CA ARG A 208 7.42 -0.46 -15.02
C ARG A 208 7.88 -1.89 -15.32
N ALA A 209 9.03 -2.29 -14.76
CA ALA A 209 9.55 -3.65 -14.92
C ALA A 209 8.61 -4.70 -14.33
N LEU A 210 8.04 -4.47 -13.13
CA LEU A 210 7.03 -5.35 -12.53
C LEU A 210 5.76 -5.41 -13.37
N CYS A 211 5.30 -4.27 -13.88
CA CYS A 211 4.12 -4.21 -14.75
C CYS A 211 4.34 -5.03 -16.03
N ALA A 212 5.47 -4.86 -16.68
CA ALA A 212 5.81 -5.56 -17.93
C ALA A 212 5.89 -7.10 -17.73
N ALA A 213 6.25 -7.56 -16.53
CA ALA A 213 6.31 -8.98 -16.18
C ALA A 213 4.96 -9.55 -15.74
N SER A 214 3.99 -8.71 -15.44
CA SER A 214 2.66 -9.15 -14.98
C SER A 214 1.77 -9.48 -16.18
N PRO A 215 1.18 -10.70 -16.27
CA PRO A 215 0.42 -11.13 -17.44
C PRO A 215 -0.73 -10.20 -17.84
N HIS A 216 -1.32 -9.54 -16.86
CA HIS A 216 -2.45 -8.60 -17.03
C HIS A 216 -2.15 -7.25 -16.36
N GLY A 217 -0.89 -6.80 -16.45
CA GLY A 217 -0.43 -5.52 -15.92
C GLY A 217 -0.82 -4.34 -16.82
N THR A 218 -1.36 -3.30 -16.21
CA THR A 218 -1.56 -1.99 -16.83
C THR A 218 -0.73 -0.96 -16.07
N PHE A 219 0.01 -0.10 -16.75
CA PHE A 219 0.79 0.95 -16.11
C PHE A 219 0.14 2.32 -16.28
N PHE A 220 0.06 3.06 -15.18
CA PHE A 220 -0.35 4.46 -15.16
C PHE A 220 0.73 5.32 -14.50
N GLU A 221 1.29 6.25 -15.26
CA GLU A 221 2.19 7.26 -14.74
C GLU A 221 1.38 8.40 -14.13
N ILE A 222 1.64 8.73 -12.86
CA ILE A 222 0.94 9.82 -12.17
C ILE A 222 1.72 11.12 -12.40
N PRO A 223 1.18 12.08 -13.19
CA PRO A 223 1.94 13.24 -13.62
C PRO A 223 2.37 14.16 -12.46
N GLY A 224 3.63 14.59 -12.43
CA GLY A 224 4.17 15.56 -11.48
C GLY A 224 4.10 15.12 -10.02
N ARG A 225 4.13 13.81 -9.76
CA ARG A 225 4.04 13.25 -8.41
C ARG A 225 5.28 12.44 -8.07
N ASN A 226 5.71 12.58 -6.81
CA ASN A 226 6.72 11.73 -6.19
C ASN A 226 6.06 10.68 -5.27
N HIS A 227 6.88 9.85 -4.62
CA HIS A 227 6.41 8.78 -3.74
C HIS A 227 5.47 9.24 -2.61
N PHE A 228 5.72 10.42 -2.04
CA PHE A 228 4.99 10.89 -0.86
C PHE A 228 3.70 11.65 -1.18
N ASN A 229 3.58 12.23 -2.39
CA ASN A 229 2.41 13.02 -2.77
C ASN A 229 1.54 12.37 -3.85
N ALA A 230 1.89 11.19 -4.36
CA ALA A 230 1.07 10.47 -5.33
C ALA A 230 -0.32 10.06 -4.80
N PRO A 231 -0.50 9.64 -3.52
CA PRO A 231 -1.82 9.27 -3.02
C PRO A 231 -2.88 10.38 -3.07
N VAL A 232 -2.48 11.66 -3.05
CA VAL A 232 -3.43 12.78 -3.14
C VAL A 232 -3.82 13.15 -4.58
N SER A 233 -3.23 12.51 -5.61
CA SER A 233 -3.52 12.81 -7.01
C SER A 233 -4.96 12.43 -7.40
N ARG A 234 -5.65 13.37 -8.05
CA ARG A 234 -6.98 13.12 -8.63
C ARG A 234 -6.89 12.18 -9.84
N GLU A 235 -5.85 12.34 -10.63
CA GLU A 235 -5.57 11.53 -11.82
C GLU A 235 -5.34 10.07 -11.42
N PHE A 236 -4.60 9.82 -10.34
CA PHE A 236 -4.42 8.46 -9.82
C PHE A 236 -5.74 7.85 -9.36
N ARG A 237 -6.56 8.58 -8.58
CA ARG A 237 -7.88 8.09 -8.16
C ARG A 237 -8.80 7.80 -9.34
N ALA A 238 -8.82 8.70 -10.34
CA ALA A 238 -9.64 8.50 -11.54
C ALA A 238 -9.20 7.26 -12.34
N ALA A 239 -7.89 7.05 -12.52
CA ALA A 239 -7.34 5.86 -13.17
C ALA A 239 -7.69 4.57 -12.41
N ALA A 240 -7.57 4.58 -11.08
CA ALA A 240 -7.93 3.45 -10.23
C ALA A 240 -9.43 3.13 -10.34
N LEU A 241 -10.30 4.13 -10.25
CA LEU A 241 -11.74 3.94 -10.39
C LEU A 241 -12.12 3.35 -11.76
N ALA A 242 -11.54 3.86 -12.84
CA ALA A 242 -11.75 3.33 -14.20
C ALA A 242 -11.32 1.86 -14.27
N PHE A 243 -10.14 1.52 -13.76
CA PHE A 243 -9.63 0.15 -13.74
C PHE A 243 -10.52 -0.80 -12.92
N LEU A 244 -10.92 -0.39 -11.71
CA LEU A 244 -11.81 -1.18 -10.85
C LEU A 244 -13.19 -1.40 -11.49
N ALA A 245 -13.67 -0.43 -12.27
CA ALA A 245 -14.91 -0.54 -13.04
C ALA A 245 -14.77 -1.36 -14.34
N GLY A 246 -13.57 -1.83 -14.68
CA GLY A 246 -13.33 -2.54 -15.96
C GLY A 246 -13.29 -1.64 -17.18
N VAL A 247 -13.15 -0.33 -16.99
CA VAL A 247 -12.99 0.65 -18.07
C VAL A 247 -11.50 0.81 -18.40
N PRO A 248 -11.12 0.94 -19.69
CA PRO A 248 -9.74 1.17 -20.07
C PRO A 248 -9.14 2.40 -19.38
N VAL A 249 -7.98 2.22 -18.76
CA VAL A 249 -7.21 3.33 -18.17
C VAL A 249 -6.51 4.09 -19.30
N LYS A 250 -6.80 5.38 -19.45
CA LYS A 250 -6.10 6.23 -20.40
C LYS A 250 -4.67 6.45 -19.92
N ALA A 251 -3.68 6.16 -20.76
CA ALA A 251 -2.30 6.47 -20.46
C ALA A 251 -2.15 7.99 -20.25
N SER A 252 -1.44 8.38 -19.17
CA SER A 252 -1.07 9.78 -18.98
C SER A 252 -0.07 10.16 -20.06
N GLY A 253 -0.38 11.17 -20.85
CA GLY A 253 0.55 11.73 -21.85
C GLY A 253 0.36 11.31 -23.32
N ALA A 254 -0.71 10.59 -23.66
CA ALA A 254 -1.11 10.45 -25.05
C ALA A 254 -2.17 11.50 -25.38
N ASP A 255 -1.75 12.45 -26.19
CA ASP A 255 -2.56 13.41 -26.94
C ASP A 255 -2.77 14.81 -26.34
N SER A 256 -1.79 15.66 -26.62
CA SER A 256 -2.02 17.06 -26.94
C SER A 256 -1.16 17.42 -28.18
N SER A 257 -1.44 16.78 -29.31
CA SER A 257 -1.12 17.38 -30.59
C SER A 257 -2.34 18.21 -31.00
N PRO A 258 -2.21 19.51 -31.16
CA PRO A 258 -3.29 20.31 -31.74
C PRO A 258 -3.36 19.98 -33.25
N GLU A 259 -4.57 19.69 -33.73
CA GLU A 259 -4.90 19.80 -35.14
C GLU A 259 -4.85 21.24 -35.63
#